data_049c048a8afbd75e408046950c6de4f2
#
_entry.id   049c048a8afbd75e408046950c6de4f2
#
_cell.length_a   1.000
_cell.length_b   1.000
_cell.length_c   1.000
_cell.angle_alpha   90.00
_cell.angle_beta   90.00
_cell.angle_gamma   90.00
#
_symmetry.space_group_name_H-M   'P 1'
#
loop_
_entity.id
_entity.type
_entity.pdbx_description
1 polymer ?
#
loop_
_entity_poly.entity_id
_entity_poly.type
_entity_poly.pdbx_seq_one_letter_code
_entity_poly.pdbx_strand_id
1 'polypeptide(L)'
;MKILGLIGSYRKLGNTEVLVKEALMEAQRLGAEVNILRLTDLRIEPCKGCMACVFRQEECRIPDDWQSLRDKLVENDAVIIGAPTYLLGSAGIIKMIIDRNIAFQFGTLQQMGKPGAIIGVSGVRRWEPFALPTLNVFMLTCGFQIIEQAMFYAQGPGEILLDVSAMKRARKVGTNVFEAASKPAGERNYVGEPGVCPICHQNLFMIKNGTLECALCQAKAEFKKLNGKTKLIFDPDSLKDHRWSEEALFEHFSLAVLPSEPRFLKNRDKIKKRTLKYRSFLTRKNCEH
;
A
#
# COMPACT_ATOMS: atom_id res chain seq x y z
N MET A 1 18.25 15.09 -1.18
CA MET A 1 17.28 13.99 -1.34
C MET A 1 16.77 13.61 0.04
N LYS A 2 15.44 13.60 0.22
CA LYS A 2 14.76 13.31 1.49
C LYS A 2 14.09 11.94 1.43
N ILE A 3 14.35 11.08 2.41
CA ILE A 3 13.77 9.73 2.50
C ILE A 3 12.99 9.60 3.81
N LEU A 4 11.70 9.27 3.71
CA LEU A 4 10.80 9.10 4.85
C LEU A 4 10.69 7.62 5.24
N GLY A 5 10.97 7.31 6.50
CA GLY A 5 10.65 6.01 7.10
C GLY A 5 9.30 6.04 7.78
N LEU A 6 8.40 5.13 7.40
CA LEU A 6 7.08 4.95 8.00
C LEU A 6 7.05 3.68 8.83
N ILE A 7 6.64 3.78 10.09
CA ILE A 7 6.60 2.66 11.04
C ILE A 7 5.16 2.37 11.42
N GLY A 8 4.60 1.24 10.93
CA GLY A 8 3.26 0.76 11.25
C GLY A 8 3.17 -0.14 12.48
N SER A 9 4.11 -0.04 13.42
CA SER A 9 4.18 -0.88 14.62
C SER A 9 3.95 -0.09 15.89
N TYR A 10 3.10 -0.62 16.80
CA TYR A 10 2.90 -0.07 18.14
C TYR A 10 4.09 -0.34 19.09
N ARG A 11 4.94 -1.33 18.81
CA ARG A 11 6.09 -1.66 19.64
C ARG A 11 7.24 -0.69 19.35
N LYS A 12 7.58 0.14 20.34
CA LYS A 12 8.78 1.01 20.27
C LYS A 12 10.03 0.12 20.28
N LEU A 13 10.98 0.42 19.40
CA LEU A 13 12.20 -0.37 19.18
C LEU A 13 11.94 -1.87 18.92
N GLY A 14 10.73 -2.20 18.42
CA GLY A 14 10.44 -3.54 17.94
C GLY A 14 11.09 -3.84 16.58
N ASN A 15 11.00 -5.08 16.13
CA ASN A 15 11.66 -5.55 14.90
C ASN A 15 11.41 -4.67 13.68
N THR A 16 10.18 -4.22 13.48
CA THR A 16 9.80 -3.33 12.36
C THR A 16 10.54 -1.99 12.42
N GLU A 17 10.54 -1.36 13.59
CA GLU A 17 11.20 -0.06 13.77
C GLU A 17 12.71 -0.18 13.59
N VAL A 18 13.31 -1.23 14.13
CA VAL A 18 14.76 -1.52 13.99
C VAL A 18 15.12 -1.65 12.51
N LEU A 19 14.38 -2.45 11.74
CA LEU A 19 14.67 -2.67 10.32
C LEU A 19 14.49 -1.41 9.47
N VAL A 20 13.44 -0.62 9.72
CA VAL A 20 13.23 0.65 9.01
C VAL A 20 14.35 1.63 9.35
N LYS A 21 14.74 1.74 10.63
CA LYS A 21 15.86 2.61 11.05
C LYS A 21 17.17 2.16 10.44
N GLU A 22 17.44 0.86 10.40
CA GLU A 22 18.68 0.31 9.80
C GLU A 22 18.77 0.66 8.30
N ALA A 23 17.67 0.57 7.57
CA ALA A 23 17.61 0.99 6.18
C ALA A 23 17.80 2.50 6.03
N LEU A 24 17.20 3.32 6.89
CA LEU A 24 17.39 4.77 6.87
C LEU A 24 18.81 5.20 7.25
N MET A 25 19.42 4.55 8.23
CA MET A 25 20.82 4.83 8.62
C MET A 25 21.77 4.57 7.45
N GLU A 26 21.54 3.52 6.67
CA GLU A 26 22.35 3.26 5.48
C GLU A 26 22.10 4.32 4.39
N ALA A 27 20.86 4.71 4.14
CA ALA A 27 20.55 5.79 3.20
C ALA A 27 21.17 7.12 3.64
N GLN A 28 21.15 7.41 4.95
CA GLN A 28 21.84 8.59 5.51
C GLN A 28 23.34 8.53 5.32
N ARG A 29 23.97 7.37 5.54
CA ARG A 29 25.40 7.16 5.30
C ARG A 29 25.78 7.43 3.84
N LEU A 30 24.86 7.18 2.89
CA LEU A 30 25.02 7.47 1.47
C LEU A 30 24.72 8.92 1.10
N GLY A 31 24.28 9.77 2.04
CA GLY A 31 24.07 11.20 1.86
C GLY A 31 22.61 11.65 1.75
N ALA A 32 21.63 10.79 2.08
CA ALA A 32 20.24 11.22 2.18
C ALA A 32 19.98 11.99 3.48
N GLU A 33 19.09 12.97 3.42
CA GLU A 33 18.36 13.50 4.57
C GLU A 33 17.26 12.51 4.91
N VAL A 34 17.20 12.03 6.16
CA VAL A 34 16.22 11.01 6.55
C VAL A 34 15.27 11.55 7.60
N ASN A 35 13.98 11.21 7.42
CA ASN A 35 12.91 11.51 8.36
C ASN A 35 12.24 10.21 8.79
N ILE A 36 11.64 10.20 9.98
CA ILE A 36 10.92 9.04 10.50
C ILE A 36 9.56 9.46 11.04
N LEU A 37 8.53 8.66 10.75
CA LEU A 37 7.18 8.87 11.25
C LEU A 37 6.59 7.53 11.69
N ARG A 38 6.18 7.47 12.95
CA ARG A 38 5.43 6.33 13.48
C ARG A 38 3.94 6.58 13.19
N LEU A 39 3.37 5.74 12.32
CA LEU A 39 1.94 5.84 11.96
C LEU A 39 1.03 5.66 13.18
N THR A 40 1.51 4.91 14.17
CA THR A 40 0.77 4.63 15.40
C THR A 40 0.79 5.76 16.42
N ASP A 41 1.59 6.78 16.21
CA ASP A 41 1.61 7.99 17.04
C ASP A 41 0.64 9.06 16.46
N LEU A 42 0.11 8.84 15.26
CA LEU A 42 -0.91 9.66 14.63
C LEU A 42 -2.31 9.22 15.05
N ARG A 43 -3.19 10.17 15.24
CA ARG A 43 -4.61 9.92 15.35
C ARG A 43 -5.21 9.84 13.94
N ILE A 44 -5.46 8.66 13.45
CA ILE A 44 -6.11 8.40 12.16
C ILE A 44 -7.48 7.78 12.43
N GLU A 45 -8.54 8.51 12.12
CA GLU A 45 -9.91 8.03 12.24
C GLU A 45 -10.33 7.22 11.00
N PRO A 46 -11.21 6.21 11.15
CA PRO A 46 -11.73 5.44 10.03
C PRO A 46 -12.43 6.31 8.98
N CYS A 47 -12.29 5.96 7.71
CA CYS A 47 -13.04 6.58 6.62
C CYS A 47 -14.55 6.37 6.82
N LYS A 48 -15.33 7.46 6.77
CA LYS A 48 -16.79 7.42 6.91
C LYS A 48 -17.52 7.13 5.59
N GLY A 49 -16.80 6.95 4.47
CA GLY A 49 -17.38 6.70 3.16
C GLY A 49 -18.29 7.83 2.64
N CYS A 50 -18.11 9.06 3.12
CA CYS A 50 -18.97 10.18 2.74
C CYS A 50 -18.75 10.70 1.33
N MET A 51 -17.65 10.29 0.66
CA MET A 51 -17.25 10.61 -0.71
C MET A 51 -17.11 12.11 -1.03
N ALA A 52 -17.13 13.00 -0.03
CA ALA A 52 -17.00 14.44 -0.26
C ALA A 52 -15.67 14.83 -0.92
N CYS A 53 -14.59 14.18 -0.52
CA CYS A 53 -13.26 14.36 -1.13
C CYS A 53 -13.22 13.98 -2.60
N VAL A 54 -14.06 13.04 -3.04
CA VAL A 54 -14.16 12.58 -4.43
C VAL A 54 -15.08 13.47 -5.25
N PHE A 55 -16.33 13.65 -4.80
CA PHE A 55 -17.35 14.37 -5.59
C PHE A 55 -17.16 15.89 -5.59
N ARG A 56 -16.60 16.46 -4.54
CA ARG A 56 -16.38 17.91 -4.41
C ARG A 56 -14.92 18.32 -4.59
N GLN A 57 -14.02 17.31 -4.69
CA GLN A 57 -12.57 17.53 -4.77
C GLN A 57 -12.04 18.36 -3.57
N GLU A 58 -12.65 18.14 -2.39
CA GLU A 58 -12.31 18.82 -1.15
C GLU A 58 -11.38 17.96 -0.29
N GLU A 59 -10.64 18.60 0.59
CA GLU A 59 -9.89 17.89 1.62
C GLU A 59 -10.80 17.08 2.54
N CYS A 60 -10.25 16.01 3.13
CA CYS A 60 -11.03 15.21 4.06
C CYS A 60 -11.39 16.01 5.29
N ARG A 61 -12.69 16.05 5.63
CA ARG A 61 -13.25 16.83 6.73
C ARG A 61 -13.15 16.16 8.10
N ILE A 62 -12.56 14.97 8.19
CA ILE A 62 -12.37 14.30 9.47
C ILE A 62 -11.21 15.01 10.20
N PRO A 63 -11.44 15.55 11.41
CA PRO A 63 -10.43 16.31 12.13
C PRO A 63 -9.44 15.37 12.83
N ASP A 64 -8.42 14.93 12.09
CA ASP A 64 -7.36 14.03 12.54
C ASP A 64 -6.03 14.34 11.84
N ASP A 65 -5.00 13.51 12.06
CA ASP A 65 -3.66 13.74 11.54
C ASP A 65 -3.46 13.26 10.10
N TRP A 66 -4.53 12.88 9.39
CA TRP A 66 -4.46 12.43 8.00
C TRP A 66 -3.76 13.44 7.08
N GLN A 67 -4.13 14.73 7.20
CA GLN A 67 -3.54 15.79 6.39
C GLN A 67 -2.04 15.90 6.62
N SER A 68 -1.60 15.87 7.88
CA SER A 68 -0.19 15.91 8.26
C SER A 68 0.59 14.72 7.67
N LEU A 69 0.00 13.51 7.69
CA LEU A 69 0.61 12.34 7.05
C LEU A 69 0.76 12.55 5.54
N ARG A 70 -0.28 13.05 4.87
CA ARG A 70 -0.25 13.34 3.43
C ARG A 70 0.88 14.32 3.09
N ASP A 71 0.98 15.41 3.85
CA ASP A 71 1.99 16.44 3.60
C ASP A 71 3.40 15.86 3.76
N LYS A 72 3.63 15.01 4.76
CA LYS A 72 4.90 14.29 4.93
C LYS A 72 5.22 13.35 3.76
N LEU A 73 4.21 12.66 3.20
CA LEU A 73 4.41 11.84 2.01
C LEU A 73 4.79 12.68 0.79
N VAL A 74 4.20 13.88 0.64
CA VAL A 74 4.48 14.81 -0.48
C VAL A 74 5.87 15.45 -0.37
N GLU A 75 6.31 15.83 0.84
CA GLU A 75 7.56 16.54 1.08
C GLU A 75 8.81 15.70 0.82
N ASN A 76 8.70 14.38 0.80
CA ASN A 76 9.84 13.48 0.68
C ASN A 76 9.99 12.92 -0.74
N ASP A 77 11.22 12.63 -1.15
CA ASP A 77 11.58 12.14 -2.48
C ASP A 77 11.40 10.62 -2.60
N ALA A 78 11.45 9.92 -1.48
CA ALA A 78 11.28 8.46 -1.39
C ALA A 78 10.71 8.04 -0.04
N VAL A 79 10.19 6.78 0.03
CA VAL A 79 9.62 6.23 1.26
C VAL A 79 10.11 4.80 1.53
N ILE A 80 10.32 4.47 2.81
CA ILE A 80 10.51 3.09 3.30
C ILE A 80 9.42 2.83 4.33
N ILE A 81 8.45 1.95 4.00
CA ILE A 81 7.38 1.59 4.93
C ILE A 81 7.65 0.23 5.57
N GLY A 82 7.54 0.16 6.90
CA GLY A 82 7.60 -1.09 7.64
C GLY A 82 6.34 -1.35 8.45
N ALA A 83 5.82 -2.59 8.41
CA ALA A 83 4.72 -3.00 9.27
C ALA A 83 4.82 -4.46 9.73
N PRO A 84 4.34 -4.77 10.95
CA PRO A 84 4.23 -6.13 11.42
C PRO A 84 3.03 -6.83 10.81
N THR A 85 3.09 -8.17 10.80
CA THR A 85 1.98 -9.04 10.42
C THR A 85 1.13 -9.39 11.64
N TYR A 86 -0.17 -9.19 11.54
CA TYR A 86 -1.17 -9.66 12.49
C TYR A 86 -2.26 -10.42 11.73
N LEU A 87 -2.56 -11.66 12.15
CA LEU A 87 -3.58 -12.50 11.52
C LEU A 87 -3.50 -12.47 9.97
N LEU A 88 -2.35 -12.92 9.45
CA LEU A 88 -2.03 -13.09 8.03
C LEU A 88 -1.78 -11.79 7.24
N GLY A 89 -2.18 -10.62 7.72
CA GLY A 89 -2.07 -9.33 7.03
C GLY A 89 -1.24 -8.30 7.81
N SER A 90 -0.98 -7.15 7.20
CA SER A 90 -0.34 -6.03 7.88
C SER A 90 -1.20 -5.45 9.00
N ALA A 91 -0.57 -4.78 9.96
CA ALA A 91 -1.24 -4.11 11.07
C ALA A 91 -2.43 -3.24 10.61
N GLY A 92 -3.52 -3.22 11.40
CA GLY A 92 -4.78 -2.55 11.04
C GLY A 92 -4.66 -1.07 10.72
N ILE A 93 -3.69 -0.35 11.30
CA ILE A 93 -3.41 1.06 10.97
C ILE A 93 -3.11 1.25 9.48
N ILE A 94 -2.47 0.29 8.82
CA ILE A 94 -2.19 0.35 7.39
C ILE A 94 -3.50 0.37 6.59
N LYS A 95 -4.45 -0.51 6.94
CA LYS A 95 -5.76 -0.55 6.26
C LYS A 95 -6.59 0.70 6.51
N MET A 96 -6.56 1.25 7.73
CA MET A 96 -7.22 2.52 8.05
C MET A 96 -6.71 3.67 7.17
N ILE A 97 -5.40 3.73 6.95
CA ILE A 97 -4.79 4.73 6.06
C ILE A 97 -5.17 4.47 4.60
N ILE A 98 -5.12 3.21 4.14
CA ILE A 98 -5.54 2.84 2.78
C ILE A 98 -6.98 3.30 2.49
N ASP A 99 -7.90 3.11 3.43
CA ASP A 99 -9.30 3.54 3.26
C ASP A 99 -9.45 5.08 3.14
N ARG A 100 -8.53 5.82 3.73
CA ARG A 100 -8.46 7.29 3.64
C ARG A 100 -7.77 7.75 2.36
N ASN A 101 -6.97 6.90 1.70
CA ASN A 101 -6.24 7.23 0.47
C ASN A 101 -7.17 7.54 -0.72
N ILE A 102 -8.47 7.24 -0.63
CA ILE A 102 -9.44 7.72 -1.62
C ILE A 102 -9.45 9.27 -1.73
N ALA A 103 -9.17 9.96 -0.62
CA ALA A 103 -9.01 11.41 -0.59
C ALA A 103 -7.69 11.88 -1.24
N PHE A 104 -6.74 10.97 -1.40
CA PHE A 104 -5.42 11.26 -1.96
C PHE A 104 -5.41 11.22 -3.49
N GLN A 105 -6.37 10.54 -4.12
CA GLN A 105 -6.39 10.27 -5.55
C GLN A 105 -6.31 11.53 -6.43
N PHE A 106 -6.86 12.64 -5.98
CA PHE A 106 -6.79 13.92 -6.72
C PHE A 106 -5.49 14.71 -6.49
N GLY A 107 -4.67 14.32 -5.50
CA GLY A 107 -3.33 14.88 -5.25
C GLY A 107 -2.18 13.94 -5.59
N THR A 108 -2.47 12.70 -5.98
CA THR A 108 -1.48 11.63 -6.22
C THR A 108 -0.57 11.90 -7.40
N LEU A 109 -1.02 12.67 -8.39
CA LEU A 109 -0.22 13.03 -9.56
C LEU A 109 1.13 13.68 -9.20
N GLN A 110 1.21 14.39 -8.08
CA GLN A 110 2.44 15.01 -7.61
C GLN A 110 3.47 14.03 -7.06
N GLN A 111 3.05 12.80 -6.74
CA GLN A 111 3.93 11.77 -6.18
C GLN A 111 4.13 10.57 -7.11
N MET A 112 3.40 10.52 -8.22
CA MET A 112 3.49 9.41 -9.15
C MET A 112 4.94 9.16 -9.55
N GLY A 113 5.37 7.91 -9.30
CA GLY A 113 6.69 7.47 -9.64
C GLY A 113 7.81 7.78 -8.64
N LYS A 114 7.54 8.42 -7.48
CA LYS A 114 8.55 8.47 -6.42
C LYS A 114 8.86 7.05 -5.93
N PRO A 115 10.14 6.67 -5.75
CA PRO A 115 10.48 5.31 -5.37
C PRO A 115 10.17 5.02 -3.92
N GLY A 116 9.87 3.76 -3.63
CA GLY A 116 9.73 3.32 -2.27
C GLY A 116 9.98 1.83 -2.08
N ALA A 117 10.20 1.44 -0.83
CA ALA A 117 10.42 0.06 -0.44
C ALA A 117 9.51 -0.37 0.72
N ILE A 118 9.29 -1.67 0.80
CA ILE A 118 8.41 -2.31 1.78
C ILE A 118 9.21 -3.27 2.66
N ILE A 119 9.03 -3.15 3.97
CA ILE A 119 9.57 -4.04 4.99
C ILE A 119 8.41 -4.70 5.73
N GLY A 120 8.09 -5.95 5.38
CA GLY A 120 7.15 -6.77 6.13
C GLY A 120 7.86 -7.53 7.26
N VAL A 121 7.22 -7.63 8.42
CA VAL A 121 7.76 -8.39 9.55
C VAL A 121 6.73 -9.38 10.07
N SER A 122 7.09 -10.66 10.12
CA SER A 122 6.25 -11.72 10.70
C SER A 122 6.98 -12.47 11.79
N GLY A 123 6.27 -12.93 12.80
CA GLY A 123 6.82 -13.82 13.83
C GLY A 123 6.99 -15.25 13.33
N VAL A 124 6.19 -15.68 12.36
CA VAL A 124 6.15 -17.08 11.88
C VAL A 124 6.04 -17.10 10.36
N ARG A 125 6.87 -17.94 9.72
CA ARG A 125 6.79 -18.16 8.26
C ARG A 125 5.47 -18.81 7.86
N ARG A 126 4.96 -18.46 6.68
CA ARG A 126 3.69 -18.92 6.10
C ARG A 126 2.43 -18.38 6.79
N TRP A 127 2.60 -17.43 7.72
CA TRP A 127 1.49 -16.74 8.40
C TRP A 127 1.37 -15.28 7.98
N GLU A 128 1.93 -14.92 6.81
CA GLU A 128 2.04 -13.56 6.32
C GLU A 128 1.54 -13.35 4.85
N PRO A 129 0.63 -14.18 4.30
CA PRO A 129 0.34 -14.14 2.84
C PRO A 129 -0.21 -12.80 2.38
N PHE A 130 -0.86 -12.02 3.25
CA PHE A 130 -1.44 -10.72 2.91
C PHE A 130 -0.62 -9.54 3.46
N ALA A 131 0.53 -9.77 4.09
CA ALA A 131 1.34 -8.69 4.67
C ALA A 131 1.89 -7.77 3.59
N LEU A 132 2.70 -8.30 2.66
CA LEU A 132 3.21 -7.53 1.53
C LEU A 132 2.10 -7.03 0.60
N PRO A 133 1.10 -7.83 0.18
CA PRO A 133 0.00 -7.34 -0.63
C PRO A 133 -0.74 -6.13 -0.04
N THR A 134 -0.97 -6.10 1.28
CA THR A 134 -1.58 -4.94 1.93
C THR A 134 -0.67 -3.70 1.84
N LEU A 135 0.62 -3.87 2.04
CA LEU A 135 1.60 -2.78 1.92
C LEU A 135 1.78 -2.33 0.46
N ASN A 136 1.70 -3.25 -0.52
CA ASN A 136 1.65 -2.88 -1.94
C ASN A 136 0.45 -1.97 -2.25
N VAL A 137 -0.76 -2.29 -1.71
CA VAL A 137 -1.93 -1.40 -1.86
C VAL A 137 -1.66 -0.03 -1.28
N PHE A 138 -1.04 0.06 -0.08
CA PHE A 138 -0.67 1.34 0.51
C PHE A 138 0.23 2.14 -0.44
N MET A 139 1.31 1.54 -0.92
CA MET A 139 2.28 2.20 -1.81
C MET A 139 1.62 2.70 -3.10
N LEU A 140 0.85 1.84 -3.76
CA LEU A 140 0.19 2.15 -5.04
C LEU A 140 -0.90 3.21 -4.87
N THR A 141 -1.69 3.16 -3.80
CA THR A 141 -2.71 4.18 -3.52
C THR A 141 -2.12 5.53 -3.11
N CYS A 142 -0.87 5.56 -2.65
CA CYS A 142 -0.11 6.78 -2.43
C CYS A 142 0.70 7.24 -3.66
N GLY A 143 0.68 6.50 -4.79
CA GLY A 143 1.39 6.84 -6.03
C GLY A 143 2.88 6.50 -6.05
N PHE A 144 3.39 5.73 -5.09
CA PHE A 144 4.79 5.33 -5.06
C PHE A 144 5.09 4.17 -6.01
N GLN A 145 6.23 4.24 -6.68
CA GLN A 145 6.82 3.13 -7.43
C GLN A 145 7.51 2.19 -6.45
N ILE A 146 7.05 0.95 -6.34
CA ILE A 146 7.68 -0.05 -5.50
C ILE A 146 8.95 -0.54 -6.19
N ILE A 147 10.12 -0.25 -5.62
CA ILE A 147 11.41 -0.70 -6.18
C ILE A 147 11.94 -1.94 -5.46
N GLU A 148 11.48 -2.20 -4.26
CA GLU A 148 11.85 -3.35 -3.46
C GLU A 148 10.81 -3.68 -2.39
N GLN A 149 10.72 -4.96 -2.05
CA GLN A 149 9.97 -5.45 -0.89
C GLN A 149 10.72 -6.63 -0.25
N ALA A 150 10.67 -6.70 1.08
CA ALA A 150 11.31 -7.78 1.81
C ALA A 150 10.48 -8.22 3.03
N MET A 151 10.42 -9.55 3.26
CA MET A 151 9.87 -10.12 4.48
C MET A 151 10.99 -10.51 5.44
N PHE A 152 10.79 -10.16 6.71
CA PHE A 152 11.67 -10.49 7.82
C PHE A 152 10.92 -11.28 8.89
N TYR A 153 11.65 -12.11 9.64
CA TYR A 153 11.03 -13.03 10.61
C TYR A 153 11.72 -12.94 11.96
N ALA A 154 10.98 -12.48 12.97
CA ALA A 154 11.39 -12.46 14.36
C ALA A 154 10.17 -12.31 15.27
N GLN A 155 10.14 -13.01 16.42
CA GLN A 155 8.98 -13.05 17.32
C GLN A 155 9.11 -12.05 18.48
N GLY A 156 10.21 -12.10 19.18
CA GLY A 156 10.47 -11.22 20.32
C GLY A 156 10.76 -9.76 19.90
N PRO A 157 10.43 -8.78 20.74
CA PRO A 157 10.76 -7.38 20.46
C PRO A 157 12.28 -7.17 20.34
N GLY A 158 12.72 -6.64 19.20
CA GLY A 158 14.15 -6.41 18.95
C GLY A 158 14.97 -7.66 18.62
N GLU A 159 14.36 -8.84 18.61
CA GLU A 159 15.06 -10.12 18.35
C GLU A 159 15.76 -10.13 16.98
N ILE A 160 15.24 -9.38 16.00
CA ILE A 160 15.84 -9.24 14.68
C ILE A 160 17.29 -8.75 14.71
N LEU A 161 17.70 -8.05 15.77
CA LEU A 161 19.09 -7.58 15.95
C LEU A 161 20.09 -8.74 16.04
N LEU A 162 19.64 -9.93 16.42
CA LEU A 162 20.47 -11.14 16.50
C LEU A 162 20.70 -11.79 15.12
N ASP A 163 19.88 -11.43 14.12
CA ASP A 163 20.02 -11.92 12.75
C ASP A 163 20.86 -10.96 11.90
N VAL A 164 22.17 -11.26 11.83
CA VAL A 164 23.13 -10.45 11.04
C VAL A 164 22.74 -10.38 9.58
N SER A 165 22.14 -11.45 9.02
CA SER A 165 21.73 -11.49 7.62
C SER A 165 20.53 -10.58 7.36
N ALA A 166 19.57 -10.56 8.26
CA ALA A 166 18.42 -9.66 8.22
C ALA A 166 18.85 -8.19 8.34
N MET A 167 19.76 -7.88 9.25
CA MET A 167 20.30 -6.52 9.40
C MET A 167 21.06 -6.07 8.13
N LYS A 168 21.87 -6.94 7.54
CA LYS A 168 22.52 -6.66 6.24
C LYS A 168 21.49 -6.46 5.12
N ARG A 169 20.43 -7.27 5.10
CA ARG A 169 19.35 -7.14 4.13
C ARG A 169 18.58 -5.82 4.28
N ALA A 170 18.33 -5.36 5.50
CA ALA A 170 17.71 -4.07 5.77
C ALA A 170 18.57 -2.90 5.27
N ARG A 171 19.88 -2.93 5.51
CA ARG A 171 20.80 -1.95 4.92
C ARG A 171 20.72 -1.93 3.40
N LYS A 172 20.67 -3.11 2.76
CA LYS A 172 20.55 -3.18 1.30
C LYS A 172 19.26 -2.53 0.79
N VAL A 173 18.13 -2.64 1.52
CA VAL A 173 16.90 -1.90 1.20
C VAL A 173 17.17 -0.39 1.20
N GLY A 174 17.85 0.13 2.20
CA GLY A 174 18.24 1.54 2.27
C GLY A 174 19.09 1.99 1.08
N THR A 175 20.12 1.19 0.73
CA THR A 175 20.96 1.43 -0.46
C THR A 175 20.11 1.48 -1.73
N ASN A 176 19.22 0.49 -1.94
CA ASN A 176 18.43 0.39 -3.16
C ASN A 176 17.44 1.55 -3.31
N VAL A 177 16.83 2.01 -2.21
CA VAL A 177 15.96 3.20 -2.23
C VAL A 177 16.74 4.45 -2.57
N PHE A 178 17.92 4.64 -1.97
CA PHE A 178 18.80 5.78 -2.25
C PHE A 178 19.22 5.80 -3.72
N GLU A 179 19.69 4.68 -4.26
CA GLU A 179 20.08 4.55 -5.67
C GLU A 179 18.89 4.80 -6.61
N ALA A 180 17.70 4.28 -6.30
CA ALA A 180 16.52 4.50 -7.10
C ALA A 180 16.07 5.97 -7.08
N ALA A 181 16.12 6.62 -5.92
CA ALA A 181 15.74 8.01 -5.79
C ALA A 181 16.71 8.97 -6.50
N SER A 182 17.95 8.53 -6.76
CA SER A 182 18.96 9.26 -7.54
C SER A 182 18.77 9.12 -9.06
N LYS A 183 17.82 8.28 -9.53
CA LYS A 183 17.57 7.98 -10.95
C LYS A 183 16.25 8.55 -11.43
N PRO A 184 16.12 8.92 -12.71
CA PRO A 184 14.82 9.21 -13.33
C PRO A 184 13.87 8.01 -13.21
N ALA A 185 12.56 8.25 -13.17
CA ALA A 185 11.54 7.20 -12.97
C ALA A 185 11.65 6.06 -14.00
N GLY A 186 11.90 6.36 -15.28
CA GLY A 186 12.03 5.37 -16.36
C GLY A 186 13.28 4.48 -16.30
N GLU A 187 14.28 4.83 -15.46
CA GLU A 187 15.51 4.06 -15.29
C GLU A 187 15.52 3.21 -14.02
N ARG A 188 14.45 3.22 -13.25
CA ARG A 188 14.31 2.48 -12.01
C ARG A 188 13.77 1.07 -12.27
N ASN A 189 14.44 0.07 -11.71
CA ASN A 189 14.03 -1.30 -11.81
C ASN A 189 13.64 -1.84 -10.44
N TYR A 190 12.70 -2.78 -10.42
CA TYR A 190 12.44 -3.58 -9.24
C TYR A 190 13.62 -4.52 -8.96
N VAL A 191 14.12 -4.48 -7.73
CA VAL A 191 15.30 -5.25 -7.29
C VAL A 191 15.00 -6.25 -6.17
N GLY A 192 13.70 -6.48 -5.89
CA GLY A 192 13.24 -7.45 -4.88
C GLY A 192 13.21 -8.89 -5.39
N GLU A 193 12.56 -9.76 -4.64
CA GLU A 193 12.45 -11.18 -4.94
C GLU A 193 11.76 -11.44 -6.29
N PRO A 194 12.22 -12.43 -7.07
CA PRO A 194 11.60 -12.80 -8.34
C PRO A 194 10.26 -13.54 -8.14
N GLY A 195 9.50 -13.73 -9.23
CA GLY A 195 8.24 -14.50 -9.22
C GLY A 195 7.02 -13.69 -8.75
N VAL A 196 7.14 -12.37 -8.76
CA VAL A 196 6.06 -11.43 -8.46
C VAL A 196 5.48 -10.83 -9.74
N CYS A 197 4.32 -10.18 -9.64
CA CYS A 197 3.75 -9.39 -10.73
C CYS A 197 4.71 -8.24 -11.11
N PRO A 198 5.04 -8.04 -12.40
CA PRO A 198 6.00 -7.01 -12.81
C PRO A 198 5.48 -5.57 -12.63
N ILE A 199 4.16 -5.39 -12.44
CA ILE A 199 3.53 -4.07 -12.25
C ILE A 199 3.49 -3.68 -10.77
N CYS A 200 2.84 -4.50 -9.95
CA CYS A 200 2.57 -4.16 -8.55
C CYS A 200 3.42 -4.95 -7.55
N HIS A 201 4.27 -5.83 -8.04
CA HIS A 201 5.24 -6.65 -7.31
C HIS A 201 4.65 -7.52 -6.19
N GLN A 202 3.35 -7.84 -6.27
CA GLN A 202 2.71 -8.78 -5.37
C GLN A 202 2.68 -10.21 -5.95
N ASN A 203 2.46 -11.21 -5.11
CA ASN A 203 2.55 -12.63 -5.45
C ASN A 203 1.21 -13.39 -5.33
N LEU A 204 0.08 -12.69 -5.18
CA LEU A 204 -1.24 -13.30 -5.15
C LEU A 204 -1.89 -13.24 -6.53
N PHE A 205 -2.29 -14.40 -7.04
CA PHE A 205 -2.96 -14.53 -8.32
C PHE A 205 -4.30 -15.23 -8.13
N MET A 206 -5.30 -14.77 -8.87
CA MET A 206 -6.64 -15.39 -8.95
C MET A 206 -6.72 -16.24 -10.22
N ILE A 207 -7.41 -17.36 -10.14
CA ILE A 207 -7.80 -18.13 -11.33
C ILE A 207 -9.16 -17.58 -11.78
N LYS A 208 -9.22 -17.01 -12.98
CA LYS A 208 -10.43 -16.44 -13.55
C LYS A 208 -10.55 -16.90 -15.00
N ASN A 209 -11.63 -17.65 -15.31
CA ASN A 209 -11.89 -18.20 -16.65
C ASN A 209 -10.67 -18.99 -17.22
N GLY A 210 -9.97 -19.75 -16.37
CA GLY A 210 -8.81 -20.55 -16.79
C GLY A 210 -7.50 -19.77 -16.96
N THR A 211 -7.50 -18.46 -16.74
CA THR A 211 -6.34 -17.57 -16.80
C THR A 211 -5.92 -17.16 -15.39
N LEU A 212 -4.63 -17.01 -15.16
CA LEU A 212 -4.12 -16.36 -13.93
C LEU A 212 -4.22 -14.85 -14.09
N GLU A 213 -4.82 -14.21 -13.10
CA GLU A 213 -4.93 -12.76 -13.04
C GLU A 213 -4.32 -12.26 -11.72
N CYS A 214 -3.44 -11.26 -11.80
CA CYS A 214 -2.92 -10.60 -10.61
C CYS A 214 -4.06 -10.00 -9.79
N ALA A 215 -4.17 -10.39 -8.51
CA ALA A 215 -5.27 -9.95 -7.66
C ALA A 215 -5.31 -8.42 -7.46
N LEU A 216 -4.16 -7.75 -7.60
CA LEU A 216 -4.02 -6.33 -7.31
C LEU A 216 -4.14 -5.44 -8.56
N CYS A 217 -3.42 -5.75 -9.63
CA CYS A 217 -3.38 -4.90 -10.83
C CYS A 217 -4.13 -5.48 -12.04
N GLN A 218 -4.59 -6.74 -11.97
CA GLN A 218 -5.31 -7.45 -13.03
C GLN A 218 -4.45 -7.86 -14.23
N ALA A 219 -3.12 -7.71 -14.15
CA ALA A 219 -2.23 -8.25 -15.17
C ALA A 219 -2.45 -9.77 -15.33
N LYS A 220 -2.62 -10.22 -16.56
CA LYS A 220 -2.90 -11.62 -16.88
C LYS A 220 -1.60 -12.39 -17.09
N ALA A 221 -1.60 -13.66 -16.72
CA ALA A 221 -0.44 -14.52 -16.85
C ALA A 221 -0.86 -15.98 -17.10
N GLU A 222 0.08 -16.76 -17.57
CA GLU A 222 -0.05 -18.22 -17.73
C GLU A 222 1.24 -18.93 -17.30
N PHE A 223 1.11 -20.19 -16.91
CA PHE A 223 2.28 -21.05 -16.68
C PHE A 223 2.76 -21.65 -17.99
N LYS A 224 4.04 -21.44 -18.33
CA LYS A 224 4.71 -22.09 -19.46
C LYS A 224 5.92 -22.90 -18.99
N LYS A 225 6.12 -24.06 -19.60
CA LYS A 225 7.37 -24.83 -19.47
C LYS A 225 8.41 -24.25 -20.42
N LEU A 226 9.48 -23.67 -19.87
CA LEU A 226 10.63 -23.17 -20.63
C LEU A 226 11.91 -23.82 -20.08
N ASN A 227 12.62 -24.51 -20.93
CA ASN A 227 13.87 -25.22 -20.56
C ASN A 227 13.71 -26.15 -19.34
N GLY A 228 12.61 -26.92 -19.29
CA GLY A 228 12.32 -27.87 -18.21
C GLY A 228 11.80 -27.22 -16.91
N LYS A 229 11.75 -25.89 -16.81
CA LYS A 229 11.24 -25.14 -15.64
C LYS A 229 9.91 -24.49 -15.95
N THR A 230 8.98 -24.54 -15.00
CA THR A 230 7.71 -23.80 -15.08
C THR A 230 7.98 -22.33 -14.76
N LYS A 231 7.60 -21.44 -15.67
CA LYS A 231 7.69 -19.99 -15.51
C LYS A 231 6.33 -19.37 -15.64
N LEU A 232 6.12 -18.28 -14.92
CA LEU A 232 4.97 -17.39 -15.06
C LEU A 232 5.27 -16.39 -16.18
N ILE A 233 4.46 -16.42 -17.23
CA ILE A 233 4.59 -15.52 -18.38
C ILE A 233 3.39 -14.59 -18.40
N PHE A 234 3.67 -13.32 -18.37
CA PHE A 234 2.64 -12.28 -18.41
C PHE A 234 2.27 -11.90 -19.83
N ASP A 235 0.99 -11.62 -20.05
CA ASP A 235 0.47 -11.11 -21.29
C ASP A 235 0.90 -9.63 -21.47
N PRO A 236 1.65 -9.30 -22.54
CA PRO A 236 2.19 -7.95 -22.76
C PRO A 236 1.12 -6.85 -22.83
N ASP A 237 -0.07 -7.15 -23.35
CA ASP A 237 -1.14 -6.15 -23.47
C ASP A 237 -1.75 -5.85 -22.10
N SER A 238 -1.92 -6.86 -21.25
CA SER A 238 -2.37 -6.68 -19.87
C SER A 238 -1.35 -5.98 -18.97
N LEU A 239 -0.08 -5.91 -19.37
CA LEU A 239 0.94 -5.12 -18.67
C LEU A 239 0.87 -3.63 -19.02
N LYS A 240 0.25 -3.27 -20.13
CA LYS A 240 0.00 -1.87 -20.52
C LYS A 240 -1.33 -1.38 -19.95
N ASP A 241 -2.37 -2.20 -20.11
CA ASP A 241 -3.72 -1.92 -19.60
C ASP A 241 -3.93 -2.62 -18.25
N HIS A 242 -3.48 -2.00 -17.19
CA HIS A 242 -3.61 -2.51 -15.83
C HIS A 242 -4.31 -1.49 -14.91
N ARG A 243 -4.92 -1.97 -13.82
CA ARG A 243 -5.71 -1.13 -12.88
C ARG A 243 -5.03 0.17 -12.41
N TRP A 244 -3.72 0.21 -12.37
CA TRP A 244 -2.92 1.34 -11.89
C TRP A 244 -2.34 2.18 -13.03
N SER A 245 -2.71 1.91 -14.30
CA SER A 245 -2.37 2.82 -15.39
C SER A 245 -3.13 4.13 -15.24
N GLU A 246 -2.59 5.20 -15.80
CA GLU A 246 -3.21 6.53 -15.74
C GLU A 246 -4.58 6.50 -16.40
N GLU A 247 -4.67 5.83 -17.55
CA GLU A 247 -5.91 5.66 -18.32
C GLU A 247 -6.96 4.90 -17.52
N ALA A 248 -6.60 3.74 -16.94
CA ALA A 248 -7.53 2.92 -16.17
C ALA A 248 -8.03 3.63 -14.89
N LEU A 249 -7.16 4.39 -14.23
CA LEU A 249 -7.55 5.23 -13.09
C LEU A 249 -8.49 6.36 -13.53
N PHE A 250 -8.19 7.04 -14.63
CA PHE A 250 -9.05 8.08 -15.18
C PHE A 250 -10.43 7.52 -15.55
N GLU A 251 -10.48 6.41 -16.27
CA GLU A 251 -11.74 5.73 -16.61
C GLU A 251 -12.53 5.31 -15.38
N HIS A 252 -11.87 4.69 -14.40
CA HIS A 252 -12.52 4.29 -13.16
C HIS A 252 -13.22 5.47 -12.46
N PHE A 253 -12.53 6.60 -12.32
CA PHE A 253 -13.13 7.78 -11.71
C PHE A 253 -14.20 8.43 -12.60
N SER A 254 -13.92 8.63 -13.87
CA SER A 254 -14.80 9.38 -14.79
C SER A 254 -16.06 8.61 -15.17
N LEU A 255 -15.94 7.29 -15.39
CA LEU A 255 -17.07 6.48 -15.90
C LEU A 255 -17.78 5.68 -14.80
N ALA A 256 -17.14 5.35 -13.70
CA ALA A 256 -17.75 4.54 -12.65
C ALA A 256 -18.07 5.34 -11.37
N VAL A 257 -17.10 6.11 -10.86
CA VAL A 257 -17.22 6.77 -9.55
C VAL A 257 -18.02 8.07 -9.65
N LEU A 258 -17.59 9.04 -10.44
CA LEU A 258 -18.24 10.35 -10.53
C LEU A 258 -19.71 10.28 -10.96
N PRO A 259 -20.13 9.45 -11.92
CA PRO A 259 -21.54 9.32 -12.29
C PRO A 259 -22.44 8.68 -11.23
N SER A 260 -21.86 8.13 -10.17
CA SER A 260 -22.63 7.51 -9.08
C SER A 260 -23.40 8.52 -8.26
N GLU A 261 -22.89 9.74 -8.08
CA GLU A 261 -23.57 10.81 -7.32
C GLU A 261 -24.86 11.29 -8.02
N PRO A 262 -24.87 11.77 -9.28
CA PRO A 262 -26.10 12.17 -9.95
C PRO A 262 -27.11 11.02 -10.09
N ARG A 263 -26.64 9.78 -10.30
CA ARG A 263 -27.50 8.60 -10.30
C ARG A 263 -28.15 8.38 -8.95
N PHE A 264 -27.42 8.54 -7.84
CA PHE A 264 -27.95 8.44 -6.49
C PHE A 264 -28.97 9.57 -6.24
N LEU A 265 -28.63 10.83 -6.55
CA LEU A 265 -29.50 11.98 -6.33
C LEU A 265 -30.82 11.83 -7.08
N LYS A 266 -30.80 11.38 -8.34
CA LYS A 266 -32.01 11.08 -9.15
C LYS A 266 -32.91 10.03 -8.48
N ASN A 267 -32.36 9.07 -7.75
CA ASN A 267 -33.10 7.97 -7.15
C ASN A 267 -33.31 8.12 -5.62
N ARG A 268 -32.85 9.23 -5.04
CA ARG A 268 -32.80 9.44 -3.58
C ARG A 268 -34.12 9.14 -2.86
N ASP A 269 -35.23 9.68 -3.34
CA ASP A 269 -36.53 9.53 -2.69
C ASP A 269 -37.04 8.07 -2.80
N LYS A 270 -36.84 7.42 -3.93
CA LYS A 270 -37.15 6.00 -4.14
C LYS A 270 -36.33 5.12 -3.20
N ILE A 271 -35.04 5.41 -3.05
CA ILE A 271 -34.15 4.71 -2.12
C ILE A 271 -34.62 4.93 -0.68
N LYS A 272 -34.88 6.19 -0.29
CA LYS A 272 -35.36 6.54 1.04
C LYS A 272 -36.64 5.80 1.39
N LYS A 273 -37.62 5.75 0.46
CA LYS A 273 -38.88 5.01 0.66
C LYS A 273 -38.61 3.52 0.86
N ARG A 274 -37.73 2.91 0.05
CA ARG A 274 -37.40 1.48 0.14
C ARG A 274 -36.60 1.13 1.39
N THR A 275 -35.83 2.05 1.96
CA THR A 275 -35.05 1.79 3.18
C THR A 275 -35.90 1.81 4.45
N LEU A 276 -37.14 2.32 4.40
CA LEU A 276 -38.01 2.40 5.58
C LEU A 276 -38.21 1.04 6.27
N LYS A 277 -38.43 -0.04 5.48
CA LYS A 277 -38.62 -1.40 6.03
C LYS A 277 -37.42 -1.94 6.81
N TYR A 278 -36.20 -1.38 6.58
CA TYR A 278 -34.98 -1.81 7.28
C TYR A 278 -34.72 -1.02 8.55
N ARG A 279 -35.37 0.16 8.75
CA ARG A 279 -35.19 1.01 9.93
C ARG A 279 -35.69 0.39 11.21
N SER A 280 -36.77 -0.42 11.11
CA SER A 280 -37.40 -1.13 12.25
C SER A 280 -36.79 -2.52 12.48
N PHE A 281 -36.00 -3.03 11.53
CA PHE A 281 -35.38 -4.34 11.65
C PHE A 281 -34.11 -4.24 12.49
N LEU A 282 -34.05 -4.94 13.64
CA LEU A 282 -32.94 -4.96 14.58
C LEU A 282 -32.45 -3.54 14.92
N THR A 283 -33.32 -2.71 15.45
CA THR A 283 -32.93 -1.40 15.99
C THR A 283 -32.01 -1.57 17.20
N ARG A 284 -31.06 -0.65 17.39
CA ARG A 284 -29.99 -0.68 18.41
C ARG A 284 -30.41 -0.89 19.88
N LYS A 285 -31.72 -0.99 20.18
CA LYS A 285 -32.23 -1.27 21.52
C LYS A 285 -31.79 -2.64 22.10
N ASN A 286 -31.19 -3.52 21.28
CA ASN A 286 -30.73 -4.85 21.70
C ASN A 286 -29.20 -4.94 21.84
N CYS A 287 -28.45 -3.85 21.80
CA CYS A 287 -26.98 -3.83 21.95
C CYS A 287 -26.51 -3.09 23.21
N GLU A 288 -27.41 -2.83 24.16
CA GLU A 288 -27.02 -2.38 25.50
C GLU A 288 -26.79 -3.61 26.38
N HIS A 289 -25.55 -4.10 26.37
CA HIS A 289 -24.98 -4.94 27.44
C HIS A 289 -23.53 -4.48 27.68
#